data_dac62091a80aeea0956ad5bed5e0641c
#
_entry.id   dac62091a80aeea0956ad5bed5e0641c
#
_cell.length_a   1.000
_cell.length_b   1.000
_cell.length_c   1.000
_cell.angle_alpha   90.00
_cell.angle_beta   90.00
_cell.angle_gamma   90.00
#
_symmetry.space_group_name_H-M   'P 1'
#
loop_
_entity.id
_entity.type
_entity.pdbx_description
1 polymer ?
#
loop_
_entity_poly.entity_id
_entity_poly.type
_entity_poly.pdbx_seq_one_letter_code
_entity_poly.pdbx_strand_id
1 'polypeptide(L)'
;DYIVATYDLPGKTFRHEAYDAYKGKREKIDDALVSQLISSRRIFEAFGIPMYDHPGFEADDMLGTIVEMESKNKDLEIVIASGDMDTLQLVKGKKVQVFTLKKGLNDTILYDEEKVNERFGFGPEYLPDYKGLRGDPSDNIIGVPGIGEKTATTLITAFGTIENIYKTIKKSPEKLKELKITDRIIELLKTHEDEAMFSKTLATIRRDAPINFVLPEKEFGENVEIERIESLFRELEFKSLISRVKSVLEKTSGVEVSEKEVTVPSMDRDEFEKLSIALWLLRSDDTKITEEDITFFDHAKTLDEAKERIFSRIKTDGLEYVYNQIELPIIKPVHEMQVRGIKIDTQYLSKLSTDYHKTLESLEQKIWKEAGHEFNINSPKQLGIVIYDELAIQPNEGKKMAKTASGARSTRESELEKMRDAHPIIGHIFEHRELQKLLSTYIDTIPHLVDATDGRLHAKFNQAGTTTGRFSSEN
;
A
#
# COMPACT_ATOMS: atom_id res chain seq x y z
N ASP A 1 -18.62 18.04 -7.62
CA ASP A 1 -18.74 16.92 -6.68
C ASP A 1 -18.50 17.39 -5.24
N TYR A 2 -19.12 16.74 -4.26
CA TYR A 2 -18.99 17.04 -2.84
C TYR A 2 -18.12 16.00 -2.16
N ILE A 3 -17.32 16.39 -1.16
CA ILE A 3 -16.50 15.48 -0.37
C ILE A 3 -16.76 15.75 1.11
N VAL A 4 -16.97 14.68 1.86
CA VAL A 4 -17.05 14.71 3.33
C VAL A 4 -16.22 13.57 3.90
N ALA A 5 -15.74 13.72 5.13
CA ALA A 5 -14.95 12.71 5.81
C ALA A 5 -15.64 12.26 7.10
N THR A 6 -15.45 10.99 7.45
CA THR A 6 -15.91 10.45 8.73
C THR A 6 -14.73 9.92 9.53
N TYR A 7 -14.80 10.05 10.86
CA TYR A 7 -13.73 9.66 11.76
C TYR A 7 -14.22 8.82 12.93
N ASP A 8 -13.42 7.88 13.34
CA ASP A 8 -13.56 7.24 14.66
C ASP A 8 -13.02 8.17 15.75
N LEU A 9 -13.73 8.21 16.86
CA LEU A 9 -13.27 8.88 18.08
C LEU A 9 -12.66 7.87 19.05
N PRO A 10 -11.68 8.28 19.87
CA PRO A 10 -11.22 7.46 20.97
C PRO A 10 -12.36 7.21 21.98
N GLY A 11 -12.48 5.99 22.47
CA GLY A 11 -13.43 5.64 23.51
C GLY A 11 -14.29 4.41 23.17
N LYS A 12 -15.18 4.06 24.11
CA LYS A 12 -16.13 2.97 23.93
C LYS A 12 -17.28 3.41 23.04
N THR A 13 -17.70 2.54 22.12
CA THR A 13 -18.91 2.72 21.32
C THR A 13 -20.04 1.87 21.89
N PHE A 14 -21.28 2.05 21.42
CA PHE A 14 -22.41 1.23 21.84
C PHE A 14 -22.15 -0.28 21.64
N ARG A 15 -21.29 -0.65 20.65
CA ARG A 15 -20.90 -2.06 20.45
C ARG A 15 -20.03 -2.57 21.59
N HIS A 16 -19.13 -1.75 22.11
CA HIS A 16 -18.32 -2.09 23.29
C HIS A 16 -19.17 -2.14 24.57
N GLU A 17 -20.21 -1.32 24.67
CA GLU A 17 -21.15 -1.37 25.80
C GLU A 17 -22.01 -2.65 25.76
N ALA A 18 -22.40 -3.10 24.56
CA ALA A 18 -23.12 -4.33 24.36
C ALA A 18 -22.27 -5.59 24.51
N TYR A 19 -20.97 -5.49 24.13
CA TYR A 19 -20.03 -6.60 24.11
C TYR A 19 -18.61 -6.14 24.43
N ASP A 20 -18.18 -6.33 25.67
CA ASP A 20 -16.86 -5.88 26.14
C ASP A 20 -15.66 -6.45 25.35
N ALA A 21 -15.82 -7.63 24.72
CA ALA A 21 -14.78 -8.26 23.92
C ALA A 21 -14.78 -7.79 22.45
N TYR A 22 -15.68 -6.88 22.04
CA TYR A 22 -15.72 -6.31 20.70
C TYR A 22 -14.38 -5.62 20.37
N LYS A 23 -13.79 -5.95 19.22
CA LYS A 23 -12.45 -5.50 18.81
C LYS A 23 -11.32 -5.78 19.81
N GLY A 24 -11.57 -6.58 20.85
CA GLY A 24 -10.64 -6.82 21.97
C GLY A 24 -9.36 -7.57 21.62
N LYS A 25 -9.27 -8.16 20.42
CA LYS A 25 -8.06 -8.83 19.91
C LYS A 25 -7.17 -7.90 19.04
N ARG A 26 -7.60 -6.65 18.79
CA ARG A 26 -6.78 -5.69 18.04
C ARG A 26 -5.57 -5.29 18.86
N GLU A 27 -4.40 -5.29 18.24
CA GLU A 27 -3.17 -4.78 18.87
C GLU A 27 -3.30 -3.28 19.16
N LYS A 28 -2.65 -2.83 20.23
CA LYS A 28 -2.62 -1.40 20.57
C LYS A 28 -1.88 -0.66 19.44
N ILE A 29 -2.51 0.39 18.94
CA ILE A 29 -1.93 1.26 17.91
C ILE A 29 -0.71 1.97 18.51
N ASP A 30 0.39 2.08 17.73
CA ASP A 30 1.59 2.82 18.09
C ASP A 30 1.25 4.29 18.37
N ASP A 31 1.84 4.86 19.43
CA ASP A 31 1.57 6.25 19.84
C ASP A 31 1.95 7.27 18.76
N ALA A 32 2.97 6.98 17.93
CA ALA A 32 3.33 7.80 16.77
C ALA A 32 2.22 7.80 15.71
N LEU A 33 1.60 6.64 15.44
CA LEU A 33 0.47 6.55 14.51
C LEU A 33 -0.76 7.28 15.06
N VAL A 34 -1.02 7.21 16.37
CA VAL A 34 -2.12 7.97 17.00
C VAL A 34 -1.93 9.46 16.79
N SER A 35 -0.71 9.99 16.97
CA SER A 35 -0.42 11.41 16.73
C SER A 35 -0.62 11.82 15.28
N GLN A 36 -0.28 10.94 14.33
CA GLN A 36 -0.50 11.15 12.90
C GLN A 36 -2.00 11.15 12.53
N LEU A 37 -2.79 10.25 13.13
CA LEU A 37 -4.24 10.23 12.94
C LEU A 37 -4.89 11.54 13.42
N ILE A 38 -4.44 12.09 14.55
CA ILE A 38 -4.90 13.40 15.03
C ILE A 38 -4.49 14.50 14.02
N SER A 39 -3.25 14.48 13.54
CA SER A 39 -2.74 15.45 12.58
C SER A 39 -3.42 15.35 11.21
N SER A 40 -3.94 14.18 10.82
CA SER A 40 -4.63 14.00 9.55
C SER A 40 -5.89 14.85 9.42
N ARG A 41 -6.55 15.20 10.53
CA ARG A 41 -7.71 16.11 10.53
C ARG A 41 -7.35 17.50 9.98
N ARG A 42 -6.16 18.00 10.28
CA ARG A 42 -5.65 19.29 9.76
C ARG A 42 -5.58 19.29 8.22
N ILE A 43 -5.35 18.14 7.61
CA ILE A 43 -5.33 18.00 6.15
C ILE A 43 -6.75 18.22 5.60
N PHE A 44 -7.75 17.55 6.13
CA PHE A 44 -9.12 17.70 5.69
C PHE A 44 -9.63 19.14 5.92
N GLU A 45 -9.27 19.76 7.06
CA GLU A 45 -9.55 21.17 7.33
C GLU A 45 -8.89 22.12 6.32
N ALA A 46 -7.63 21.84 5.92
CA ALA A 46 -6.94 22.66 4.93
C ALA A 46 -7.58 22.54 3.54
N PHE A 47 -8.16 21.40 3.21
CA PHE A 47 -8.92 21.19 1.98
C PHE A 47 -10.37 21.69 2.06
N GLY A 48 -10.81 22.21 3.21
CA GLY A 48 -12.19 22.63 3.41
C GLY A 48 -13.21 21.48 3.41
N ILE A 49 -12.76 20.25 3.72
CA ILE A 49 -13.60 19.05 3.73
C ILE A 49 -14.27 18.91 5.10
N PRO A 50 -15.61 18.96 5.19
CA PRO A 50 -16.34 18.75 6.44
C PRO A 50 -16.08 17.35 7.01
N MET A 51 -15.92 17.28 8.33
CA MET A 51 -15.68 16.03 9.04
C MET A 51 -16.82 15.73 10.00
N TYR A 52 -17.24 14.47 10.03
CA TYR A 52 -18.31 13.99 10.88
C TYR A 52 -17.83 12.86 11.78
N ASP A 53 -18.04 13.01 13.05
CA ASP A 53 -17.81 12.00 14.09
C ASP A 53 -18.80 12.20 15.24
N HIS A 54 -19.01 11.18 16.06
CA HIS A 54 -19.84 11.29 17.24
C HIS A 54 -19.38 10.30 18.33
N PRO A 55 -19.23 10.75 19.60
CA PRO A 55 -18.93 9.84 20.71
C PRO A 55 -19.94 8.70 20.81
N GLY A 56 -19.45 7.49 21.04
CA GLY A 56 -20.29 6.29 21.14
C GLY A 56 -20.68 5.62 19.84
N PHE A 57 -20.27 6.17 18.69
CA PHE A 57 -20.48 5.63 17.35
C PHE A 57 -19.13 5.46 16.63
N GLU A 58 -19.11 4.65 15.58
CA GLU A 58 -17.97 4.44 14.72
C GLU A 58 -18.11 5.24 13.41
N ALA A 59 -17.00 5.49 12.71
CA ALA A 59 -17.01 6.21 11.42
C ALA A 59 -18.00 5.60 10.41
N ASP A 60 -18.13 4.28 10.40
CA ASP A 60 -19.06 3.58 9.51
C ASP A 60 -20.54 3.89 9.83
N ASP A 61 -20.85 4.17 11.11
CA ASP A 61 -22.20 4.58 11.51
C ASP A 61 -22.51 6.01 11.02
N MET A 62 -21.47 6.86 10.92
CA MET A 62 -21.60 8.17 10.27
C MET A 62 -21.88 8.01 8.77
N LEU A 63 -21.11 7.13 8.09
CA LEU A 63 -21.35 6.81 6.67
C LEU A 63 -22.77 6.27 6.45
N GLY A 64 -23.21 5.31 7.28
CA GLY A 64 -24.55 4.75 7.20
C GLY A 64 -25.65 5.79 7.37
N THR A 65 -25.45 6.74 8.30
CA THR A 65 -26.41 7.81 8.58
C THR A 65 -26.47 8.81 7.43
N ILE A 66 -25.34 9.24 6.89
CA ILE A 66 -25.27 10.16 5.74
C ILE A 66 -25.91 9.52 4.50
N VAL A 67 -25.63 8.23 4.25
CA VAL A 67 -26.26 7.47 3.16
C VAL A 67 -27.77 7.42 3.31
N GLU A 68 -28.29 7.16 4.51
CA GLU A 68 -29.75 7.11 4.75
C GLU A 68 -30.40 8.48 4.51
N MET A 69 -29.74 9.57 4.91
CA MET A 69 -30.24 10.94 4.71
C MET A 69 -30.29 11.30 3.23
N GLU A 70 -29.21 11.01 2.48
CA GLU A 70 -29.02 11.47 1.11
C GLU A 70 -29.45 10.45 0.02
N SER A 71 -29.68 9.21 0.36
CA SER A 71 -30.04 8.17 -0.64
C SER A 71 -31.33 8.47 -1.39
N LYS A 72 -32.20 9.30 -0.85
CA LYS A 72 -33.46 9.73 -1.44
C LYS A 72 -33.32 10.92 -2.40
N ASN A 73 -32.20 11.65 -2.30
CA ASN A 73 -31.88 12.74 -3.20
C ASN A 73 -31.54 12.19 -4.58
N LYS A 74 -32.34 12.43 -5.62
CA LYS A 74 -32.20 11.84 -6.94
C LYS A 74 -31.02 12.39 -7.71
N ASP A 75 -30.56 13.57 -7.36
CA ASP A 75 -29.52 14.31 -8.07
C ASP A 75 -28.10 13.94 -7.61
N LEU A 76 -27.99 13.12 -6.54
CA LEU A 76 -26.72 12.70 -5.99
C LEU A 76 -26.44 11.21 -6.26
N GLU A 77 -25.24 10.87 -6.65
CA GLU A 77 -24.64 9.54 -6.52
C GLU A 77 -23.68 9.56 -5.32
N ILE A 78 -23.68 8.49 -4.53
CA ILE A 78 -22.87 8.41 -3.30
C ILE A 78 -21.78 7.37 -3.51
N VAL A 79 -20.52 7.78 -3.38
CA VAL A 79 -19.37 6.88 -3.42
C VAL A 79 -18.68 6.89 -2.07
N ILE A 80 -18.73 5.76 -1.37
CA ILE A 80 -18.05 5.55 -0.10
C ILE A 80 -16.63 5.10 -0.40
N ALA A 81 -15.62 5.88 -0.04
CA ALA A 81 -14.22 5.48 -0.12
C ALA A 81 -13.80 4.86 1.23
N SER A 82 -13.73 3.53 1.28
CA SER A 82 -13.38 2.80 2.51
C SER A 82 -12.58 1.54 2.20
N GLY A 83 -11.62 1.22 3.09
CA GLY A 83 -10.93 -0.07 3.11
C GLY A 83 -11.72 -1.16 3.84
N ASP A 84 -12.76 -0.80 4.59
CA ASP A 84 -13.59 -1.73 5.34
C ASP A 84 -14.70 -2.31 4.49
N MET A 85 -14.69 -3.65 4.38
CA MET A 85 -15.70 -4.37 3.59
C MET A 85 -17.09 -4.38 4.23
N ASP A 86 -17.22 -3.94 5.48
CA ASP A 86 -18.51 -3.83 6.15
C ASP A 86 -19.36 -2.73 5.54
N THR A 87 -18.73 -1.70 4.98
CA THR A 87 -19.41 -0.64 4.24
C THR A 87 -20.18 -1.14 3.01
N LEU A 88 -19.86 -2.35 2.49
CA LEU A 88 -20.61 -2.95 1.38
C LEU A 88 -22.09 -3.19 1.70
N GLN A 89 -22.49 -3.30 2.98
CA GLN A 89 -23.91 -3.38 3.38
C GLN A 89 -24.70 -2.10 3.07
N LEU A 90 -24.01 -0.99 2.76
CA LEU A 90 -24.60 0.30 2.39
C LEU A 90 -24.85 0.44 0.90
N VAL A 91 -24.32 -0.45 0.07
CA VAL A 91 -24.48 -0.43 -1.39
C VAL A 91 -25.95 -0.55 -1.77
N LYS A 92 -26.37 0.27 -2.75
CA LYS A 92 -27.76 0.29 -3.24
C LYS A 92 -27.78 0.57 -4.76
N GLY A 93 -27.87 -0.47 -5.54
CA GLY A 93 -27.80 -0.38 -7.01
C GLY A 93 -26.50 0.30 -7.44
N LYS A 94 -26.66 1.33 -8.30
CA LYS A 94 -25.58 2.26 -8.67
C LYS A 94 -25.67 3.59 -7.93
N LYS A 95 -26.68 3.78 -7.11
CA LYS A 95 -26.92 5.00 -6.35
C LYS A 95 -25.95 5.19 -5.19
N VAL A 96 -25.62 4.10 -4.52
CA VAL A 96 -24.63 4.04 -3.43
C VAL A 96 -23.63 2.96 -3.77
N GLN A 97 -22.38 3.34 -3.94
CA GLN A 97 -21.30 2.45 -4.34
C GLN A 97 -20.15 2.56 -3.33
N VAL A 98 -19.32 1.53 -3.24
CA VAL A 98 -18.13 1.52 -2.38
C VAL A 98 -16.88 1.40 -3.25
N PHE A 99 -16.01 2.38 -3.13
CA PHE A 99 -14.69 2.41 -3.75
C PHE A 99 -13.64 1.93 -2.74
N THR A 100 -12.90 0.88 -3.09
CA THR A 100 -11.88 0.32 -2.21
C THR A 100 -10.63 -0.15 -2.96
N LEU A 101 -9.54 -0.34 -2.21
CA LEU A 101 -8.28 -0.88 -2.73
C LEU A 101 -8.35 -2.41 -2.79
N LYS A 102 -7.89 -3.00 -3.88
CA LYS A 102 -7.81 -4.46 -4.08
C LYS A 102 -6.40 -5.00 -3.78
N LYS A 103 -5.39 -4.45 -4.44
CA LYS A 103 -3.97 -4.77 -4.19
C LYS A 103 -3.11 -3.51 -4.37
N GLY A 104 -2.64 -2.93 -3.24
CA GLY A 104 -1.89 -1.67 -3.28
C GLY A 104 -2.71 -0.48 -3.76
N LEU A 105 -2.07 0.67 -3.93
CA LEU A 105 -2.74 1.94 -4.23
C LEU A 105 -3.28 2.05 -5.67
N ASN A 106 -2.78 1.25 -6.60
CA ASN A 106 -3.09 1.36 -8.03
C ASN A 106 -4.13 0.35 -8.52
N ASP A 107 -4.48 -0.66 -7.72
CA ASP A 107 -5.49 -1.67 -8.07
C ASP A 107 -6.73 -1.44 -7.19
N THR A 108 -7.71 -0.79 -7.76
CA THR A 108 -8.93 -0.36 -7.08
C THR A 108 -10.16 -1.04 -7.67
N ILE A 109 -11.22 -1.10 -6.89
CA ILE A 109 -12.52 -1.63 -7.33
C ILE A 109 -13.65 -0.73 -6.82
N LEU A 110 -14.61 -0.49 -7.67
CA LEU A 110 -15.88 0.16 -7.32
C LEU A 110 -16.96 -0.92 -7.23
N TYR A 111 -17.46 -1.19 -6.03
CA TYR A 111 -18.54 -2.12 -5.77
C TYR A 111 -19.89 -1.45 -5.93
N ASP A 112 -20.69 -1.97 -6.84
CA ASP A 112 -22.14 -1.81 -6.93
C ASP A 112 -22.83 -3.10 -6.47
N GLU A 113 -24.14 -3.13 -6.51
CA GLU A 113 -24.93 -4.30 -6.07
C GLU A 113 -24.62 -5.57 -6.87
N GLU A 114 -24.35 -5.44 -8.17
CA GLU A 114 -24.00 -6.58 -9.04
C GLU A 114 -22.68 -7.21 -8.58
N LYS A 115 -21.65 -6.40 -8.34
CA LYS A 115 -20.33 -6.89 -7.88
C LYS A 115 -20.36 -7.45 -6.46
N VAL A 116 -21.24 -6.93 -5.59
CA VAL A 116 -21.45 -7.53 -4.27
C VAL A 116 -22.08 -8.92 -4.42
N ASN A 117 -23.12 -9.04 -5.27
CA ASN A 117 -23.75 -10.33 -5.59
C ASN A 117 -22.75 -11.33 -6.22
N GLU A 118 -21.91 -10.89 -7.15
CA GLU A 118 -20.86 -11.73 -7.74
C GLU A 118 -19.88 -12.25 -6.69
N ARG A 119 -19.52 -11.43 -5.72
CA ARG A 119 -18.53 -11.77 -4.68
C ARG A 119 -19.08 -12.69 -3.61
N PHE A 120 -20.30 -12.44 -3.12
CA PHE A 120 -20.86 -13.12 -1.95
C PHE A 120 -21.94 -14.11 -2.30
N GLY A 121 -22.56 -14.02 -3.49
CA GLY A 121 -23.69 -14.83 -3.92
C GLY A 121 -25.05 -14.34 -3.41
N PHE A 122 -25.10 -13.14 -2.78
CA PHE A 122 -26.28 -12.50 -2.26
C PHE A 122 -26.13 -10.97 -2.21
N GLY A 123 -27.23 -10.25 -2.03
CA GLY A 123 -27.25 -8.78 -2.04
C GLY A 123 -26.63 -8.12 -0.81
N PRO A 124 -26.25 -6.83 -0.94
CA PRO A 124 -25.63 -6.02 0.12
C PRO A 124 -26.41 -6.06 1.45
N GLU A 125 -27.73 -6.04 1.39
CA GLU A 125 -28.63 -6.02 2.54
C GLU A 125 -28.51 -7.22 3.46
N TYR A 126 -27.97 -8.34 2.94
CA TYR A 126 -27.79 -9.57 3.71
C TYR A 126 -26.41 -9.72 4.36
N LEU A 127 -25.49 -8.78 4.16
CA LEU A 127 -24.16 -8.84 4.75
C LEU A 127 -24.17 -8.88 6.28
N PRO A 128 -25.04 -8.10 7.00
CA PRO A 128 -25.16 -8.24 8.45
C PRO A 128 -25.64 -9.63 8.87
N ASP A 129 -26.58 -10.23 8.13
CA ASP A 129 -27.09 -11.57 8.37
C ASP A 129 -26.01 -12.63 8.15
N TYR A 130 -25.23 -12.49 7.07
CA TYR A 130 -24.10 -13.36 6.79
C TYR A 130 -23.06 -13.33 7.92
N LYS A 131 -22.69 -12.12 8.41
CA LYS A 131 -21.79 -11.97 9.55
C LYS A 131 -22.39 -12.46 10.86
N GLY A 132 -23.69 -12.31 11.04
CA GLY A 132 -24.41 -12.87 12.17
C GLY A 132 -24.31 -14.39 12.27
N LEU A 133 -24.26 -15.09 11.13
CA LEU A 133 -24.05 -16.54 11.09
C LEU A 133 -22.58 -16.94 11.18
N ARG A 134 -21.72 -16.35 10.32
CA ARG A 134 -20.31 -16.72 10.22
C ARG A 134 -19.46 -16.18 11.37
N GLY A 135 -19.86 -15.06 11.95
CA GLY A 135 -19.03 -14.22 12.79
C GLY A 135 -18.05 -13.38 11.99
N ASP A 136 -17.34 -12.52 12.69
CA ASP A 136 -16.23 -11.74 12.17
C ASP A 136 -15.03 -11.77 13.11
N PRO A 137 -13.97 -12.53 12.77
CA PRO A 137 -12.77 -12.60 13.61
C PRO A 137 -12.02 -11.28 13.75
N SER A 138 -12.13 -10.36 12.77
CA SER A 138 -11.42 -9.06 12.79
C SER A 138 -11.98 -8.14 13.87
N ASP A 139 -13.29 -8.21 14.10
CA ASP A 139 -14.00 -7.44 15.12
C ASP A 139 -14.37 -8.26 16.36
N ASN A 140 -13.90 -9.52 16.39
CA ASN A 140 -14.21 -10.48 17.46
C ASN A 140 -15.71 -10.73 17.63
N ILE A 141 -16.48 -10.70 16.52
CA ILE A 141 -17.89 -11.07 16.48
C ILE A 141 -17.99 -12.59 16.36
N ILE A 142 -18.74 -13.23 17.26
CA ILE A 142 -18.70 -14.68 17.46
C ILE A 142 -19.37 -15.44 16.32
N GLY A 143 -20.57 -15.00 15.89
CA GLY A 143 -21.41 -15.75 14.98
C GLY A 143 -21.95 -17.03 15.63
N VAL A 144 -22.29 -18.00 14.79
CA VAL A 144 -22.70 -19.37 15.25
C VAL A 144 -21.44 -20.26 15.20
N PRO A 145 -20.96 -20.77 16.35
CA PRO A 145 -19.80 -21.65 16.39
C PRO A 145 -19.94 -22.84 15.44
N GLY A 146 -18.99 -23.04 14.55
CA GLY A 146 -18.98 -24.11 13.56
C GLY A 146 -19.70 -23.81 12.24
N ILE A 147 -20.25 -22.60 12.07
CA ILE A 147 -20.77 -22.10 10.80
C ILE A 147 -19.68 -21.27 10.13
N GLY A 148 -19.11 -21.80 9.05
CA GLY A 148 -18.14 -21.10 8.22
C GLY A 148 -18.78 -20.43 7.01
N GLU A 149 -17.93 -19.76 6.22
CA GLU A 149 -18.29 -18.99 5.02
C GLU A 149 -19.26 -19.74 4.08
N LYS A 150 -18.89 -20.96 3.67
CA LYS A 150 -19.68 -21.76 2.73
C LYS A 150 -21.10 -22.05 3.23
N THR A 151 -21.24 -22.41 4.52
CA THR A 151 -22.55 -22.72 5.11
C THR A 151 -23.38 -21.46 5.27
N ALA A 152 -22.77 -20.36 5.74
CA ALA A 152 -23.45 -19.07 5.87
C ALA A 152 -23.93 -18.56 4.51
N THR A 153 -23.07 -18.57 3.47
CA THR A 153 -23.48 -18.20 2.11
C THR A 153 -24.64 -19.05 1.60
N THR A 154 -24.58 -20.38 1.77
CA THR A 154 -25.66 -21.27 1.33
C THR A 154 -27.00 -20.92 2.01
N LEU A 155 -26.98 -20.67 3.31
CA LEU A 155 -28.16 -20.31 4.07
C LEU A 155 -28.74 -18.96 3.67
N ILE A 156 -27.88 -17.94 3.55
CA ILE A 156 -28.29 -16.58 3.15
C ILE A 156 -28.82 -16.56 1.73
N THR A 157 -28.16 -17.22 0.80
CA THR A 157 -28.63 -17.29 -0.60
C THR A 157 -30.01 -17.96 -0.70
N ALA A 158 -30.28 -18.98 0.11
CA ALA A 158 -31.52 -19.72 0.05
C ALA A 158 -32.69 -19.05 0.82
N PHE A 159 -32.42 -18.41 1.94
CA PHE A 159 -33.47 -17.93 2.87
C PHE A 159 -33.42 -16.42 3.12
N GLY A 160 -32.35 -15.72 2.70
CA GLY A 160 -32.15 -14.29 2.93
C GLY A 160 -31.73 -14.02 4.37
N THR A 161 -32.65 -13.56 5.22
CA THR A 161 -32.33 -13.08 6.56
C THR A 161 -32.23 -14.23 7.59
N ILE A 162 -31.51 -13.97 8.67
CA ILE A 162 -31.41 -14.90 9.82
C ILE A 162 -32.79 -15.24 10.36
N GLU A 163 -33.69 -14.26 10.47
CA GLU A 163 -35.06 -14.47 10.96
C GLU A 163 -35.81 -15.48 10.09
N ASN A 164 -35.64 -15.43 8.77
CA ASN A 164 -36.28 -16.39 7.87
C ASN A 164 -35.65 -17.79 8.00
N ILE A 165 -34.34 -17.86 8.21
CA ILE A 165 -33.65 -19.13 8.47
C ILE A 165 -34.24 -19.80 9.73
N TYR A 166 -34.33 -19.09 10.86
CA TYR A 166 -34.88 -19.62 12.10
C TYR A 166 -36.36 -19.94 12.00
N LYS A 167 -37.15 -19.13 11.27
CA LYS A 167 -38.53 -19.45 10.95
C LYS A 167 -38.67 -20.76 10.16
N THR A 168 -37.72 -20.98 9.22
CA THR A 168 -37.70 -22.22 8.43
C THR A 168 -37.26 -23.41 9.27
N ILE A 169 -36.26 -23.25 10.12
CA ILE A 169 -35.85 -24.32 11.07
C ILE A 169 -37.02 -24.77 11.98
N LYS A 170 -37.84 -23.81 12.45
CA LYS A 170 -38.96 -24.08 13.32
C LYS A 170 -40.18 -24.73 12.61
N LYS A 171 -40.39 -24.39 11.30
CA LYS A 171 -41.58 -24.82 10.55
C LYS A 171 -41.34 -25.98 9.58
N SER A 172 -40.19 -26.01 8.96
CA SER A 172 -39.89 -26.89 7.81
C SER A 172 -38.38 -27.21 7.74
N PRO A 173 -37.80 -27.88 8.76
CA PRO A 173 -36.35 -28.13 8.84
C PRO A 173 -35.83 -29.01 7.68
N GLU A 174 -36.73 -29.77 7.03
CA GLU A 174 -36.41 -30.58 5.83
C GLU A 174 -35.85 -29.71 4.67
N LYS A 175 -36.27 -28.47 4.52
CA LYS A 175 -35.76 -27.56 3.49
C LYS A 175 -34.27 -27.26 3.65
N LEU A 176 -33.74 -27.29 4.88
CA LEU A 176 -32.30 -27.13 5.09
C LEU A 176 -31.55 -28.39 4.65
N LYS A 177 -32.18 -29.59 4.83
CA LYS A 177 -31.58 -30.86 4.38
C LYS A 177 -31.48 -30.94 2.84
N GLU A 178 -32.44 -30.39 2.11
CA GLU A 178 -32.42 -30.28 0.65
C GLU A 178 -31.19 -29.50 0.17
N LEU A 179 -30.72 -28.52 0.96
CA LEU A 179 -29.48 -27.77 0.72
C LEU A 179 -28.22 -28.47 1.22
N LYS A 180 -28.31 -29.76 1.59
CA LYS A 180 -27.22 -30.57 2.16
C LYS A 180 -26.69 -30.01 3.50
N ILE A 181 -27.48 -29.26 4.23
CA ILE A 181 -27.19 -28.84 5.60
C ILE A 181 -27.42 -30.04 6.51
N THR A 182 -26.42 -30.44 7.27
CA THR A 182 -26.46 -31.63 8.13
C THR A 182 -27.29 -31.37 9.40
N ASP A 183 -27.83 -32.44 10.01
CA ASP A 183 -28.54 -32.34 11.26
C ASP A 183 -27.69 -31.68 12.36
N ARG A 184 -26.40 -31.93 12.39
CA ARG A 184 -25.47 -31.28 13.30
C ARG A 184 -25.47 -29.73 13.13
N ILE A 185 -25.49 -29.25 11.92
CA ILE A 185 -25.52 -27.79 11.63
C ILE A 185 -26.87 -27.20 12.04
N ILE A 186 -27.98 -27.93 11.79
CA ILE A 186 -29.30 -27.50 12.20
C ILE A 186 -29.42 -27.40 13.73
N GLU A 187 -28.85 -28.35 14.48
CA GLU A 187 -28.79 -28.27 15.93
C GLU A 187 -27.90 -27.14 16.44
N LEU A 188 -26.74 -26.90 15.82
CA LEU A 188 -25.90 -25.73 16.15
C LEU A 188 -26.68 -24.42 15.95
N LEU A 189 -27.38 -24.26 14.82
CA LEU A 189 -28.23 -23.10 14.58
C LEU A 189 -29.30 -22.93 15.67
N LYS A 190 -30.01 -23.99 16.01
CA LYS A 190 -31.06 -23.93 17.08
C LYS A 190 -30.49 -23.53 18.44
N THR A 191 -29.33 -24.06 18.79
CA THR A 191 -28.70 -23.81 20.09
C THR A 191 -28.16 -22.37 20.21
N HIS A 192 -27.75 -21.77 19.08
CA HIS A 192 -27.09 -20.46 19.02
C HIS A 192 -27.93 -19.40 18.29
N GLU A 193 -29.25 -19.44 18.43
CA GLU A 193 -30.14 -18.43 17.81
C GLU A 193 -29.85 -17.04 18.36
N ASP A 194 -29.69 -16.90 19.67
CA ASP A 194 -29.45 -15.63 20.32
C ASP A 194 -28.08 -15.04 19.96
N GLU A 195 -27.03 -15.87 19.88
CA GLU A 195 -25.70 -15.46 19.45
C GLU A 195 -25.68 -14.99 17.98
N ALA A 196 -26.43 -15.65 17.10
CA ALA A 196 -26.53 -15.22 15.69
C ALA A 196 -27.21 -13.86 15.58
N MET A 197 -28.31 -13.63 16.28
CA MET A 197 -29.06 -12.37 16.31
C MET A 197 -28.23 -11.26 16.93
N PHE A 198 -27.51 -11.53 18.01
CA PHE A 198 -26.63 -10.61 18.67
C PHE A 198 -25.44 -10.22 17.74
N SER A 199 -24.84 -11.21 17.11
CA SER A 199 -23.74 -10.99 16.14
C SER A 199 -24.18 -10.18 14.94
N LYS A 200 -25.38 -10.40 14.40
CA LYS A 200 -26.01 -9.56 13.38
C LYS A 200 -26.14 -8.12 13.86
N THR A 201 -26.60 -7.91 15.09
CA THR A 201 -26.72 -6.54 15.65
C THR A 201 -25.39 -5.83 15.73
N LEU A 202 -24.32 -6.50 16.16
CA LEU A 202 -22.97 -5.93 16.20
C LEU A 202 -22.41 -5.63 14.80
N ALA A 203 -22.69 -6.48 13.82
CA ALA A 203 -22.21 -6.33 12.44
C ALA A 203 -23.01 -5.29 11.64
N THR A 204 -24.16 -4.84 12.15
CA THR A 204 -25.01 -3.87 11.43
C THR A 204 -24.51 -2.45 11.64
N ILE A 205 -24.25 -1.76 10.53
CA ILE A 205 -23.96 -0.32 10.54
C ILE A 205 -25.22 0.46 10.88
N ARG A 206 -25.15 1.32 11.90
CA ARG A 206 -26.24 2.21 12.30
C ARG A 206 -26.46 3.29 11.22
N ARG A 207 -27.71 3.70 11.06
CA ARG A 207 -28.14 4.70 10.06
C ARG A 207 -28.87 5.88 10.71
N ASP A 208 -28.73 5.98 12.02
CA ASP A 208 -29.46 6.91 12.89
C ASP A 208 -28.53 7.56 13.93
N ALA A 209 -27.23 7.68 13.62
CA ALA A 209 -26.30 8.40 14.47
C ALA A 209 -26.73 9.87 14.61
N PRO A 210 -26.65 10.46 15.83
CA PRO A 210 -27.17 11.79 16.09
C PRO A 210 -26.21 12.89 15.58
N ILE A 211 -25.96 12.90 14.27
CA ILE A 211 -25.15 13.93 13.59
C ILE A 211 -26.07 14.92 12.86
N ASN A 212 -25.64 16.16 12.80
CA ASN A 212 -26.28 17.19 12.01
C ASN A 212 -25.56 17.31 10.65
N PHE A 213 -25.85 16.36 9.75
CA PHE A 213 -25.29 16.38 8.41
C PHE A 213 -25.99 17.45 7.56
N VAL A 214 -25.19 18.25 6.89
CA VAL A 214 -25.63 19.21 5.87
C VAL A 214 -24.77 19.00 4.64
N LEU A 215 -25.40 18.81 3.49
CA LEU A 215 -24.68 18.75 2.21
C LEU A 215 -23.92 20.06 2.01
N PRO A 216 -22.62 20.03 1.69
CA PRO A 216 -21.86 21.26 1.44
C PRO A 216 -22.54 22.14 0.38
N GLU A 217 -22.57 23.45 0.60
CA GLU A 217 -23.18 24.42 -0.35
C GLU A 217 -22.37 24.53 -1.65
N LYS A 218 -21.06 24.27 -1.58
CA LYS A 218 -20.13 24.39 -2.71
C LYS A 218 -19.47 23.06 -3.01
N GLU A 219 -19.19 22.84 -4.28
CA GLU A 219 -18.45 21.69 -4.74
C GLU A 219 -17.00 21.72 -4.24
N PHE A 220 -16.40 20.53 -4.17
CA PHE A 220 -14.98 20.39 -3.81
C PHE A 220 -14.09 21.12 -4.82
N GLY A 221 -13.19 21.92 -4.32
CA GLY A 221 -12.27 22.74 -5.13
C GLY A 221 -12.63 24.22 -5.17
N GLU A 222 -13.93 24.60 -5.05
CA GLU A 222 -14.35 26.01 -5.09
C GLU A 222 -13.91 26.84 -3.87
N ASN A 223 -13.68 26.17 -2.74
CA ASN A 223 -13.27 26.82 -1.47
C ASN A 223 -11.86 26.42 -1.03
N VAL A 224 -11.09 25.80 -1.91
CA VAL A 224 -9.74 25.32 -1.53
C VAL A 224 -8.74 26.46 -1.64
N GLU A 225 -8.16 26.83 -0.52
CA GLU A 225 -7.07 27.80 -0.42
C GLU A 225 -5.73 27.07 -0.58
N ILE A 226 -5.16 27.11 -1.79
CA ILE A 226 -3.95 26.37 -2.12
C ILE A 226 -2.77 26.75 -1.21
N GLU A 227 -2.62 28.01 -0.85
CA GLU A 227 -1.56 28.50 0.02
C GLU A 227 -1.63 27.85 1.43
N ARG A 228 -2.84 27.61 1.93
CA ARG A 228 -3.05 26.95 3.22
C ARG A 228 -2.62 25.49 3.17
N ILE A 229 -2.94 24.80 2.07
CA ILE A 229 -2.52 23.40 1.84
C ILE A 229 -1.01 23.31 1.69
N GLU A 230 -0.41 24.18 0.88
CA GLU A 230 1.04 24.22 0.69
C GLU A 230 1.78 24.46 2.00
N SER A 231 1.32 25.43 2.80
CA SER A 231 1.91 25.71 4.11
C SER A 231 1.88 24.50 5.02
N LEU A 232 0.72 23.81 5.09
CA LEU A 232 0.57 22.59 5.89
C LEU A 232 1.43 21.45 5.34
N PHE A 233 1.48 21.27 4.03
CA PHE A 233 2.26 20.19 3.42
C PHE A 233 3.78 20.40 3.59
N ARG A 234 4.24 21.66 3.59
CA ARG A 234 5.64 21.97 3.94
C ARG A 234 5.92 21.68 5.41
N GLU A 235 5.00 22.03 6.33
CA GLU A 235 5.12 21.70 7.76
C GLU A 235 5.20 20.17 7.98
N LEU A 236 4.39 19.39 7.24
CA LEU A 236 4.33 17.95 7.34
C LEU A 236 5.38 17.23 6.46
N GLU A 237 6.24 17.98 5.77
CA GLU A 237 7.26 17.45 4.84
C GLU A 237 6.70 16.61 3.68
N PHE A 238 5.47 16.90 3.22
CA PHE A 238 4.80 16.22 2.12
C PHE A 238 5.24 16.80 0.75
N LYS A 239 6.53 16.74 0.46
CA LYS A 239 7.17 17.38 -0.68
C LYS A 239 6.54 17.02 -2.04
N SER A 240 6.31 15.73 -2.28
CA SER A 240 5.77 15.24 -3.57
C SER A 240 4.26 15.47 -3.75
N LEU A 241 3.53 15.85 -2.70
CA LEU A 241 2.08 16.00 -2.79
C LEU A 241 1.65 17.39 -3.25
N ILE A 242 2.47 18.42 -3.10
CA ILE A 242 2.12 19.80 -3.48
C ILE A 242 1.83 19.91 -4.98
N SER A 243 2.73 19.43 -5.83
CA SER A 243 2.54 19.42 -7.28
C SER A 243 1.34 18.57 -7.71
N ARG A 244 1.11 17.46 -7.02
CA ARG A 244 -0.04 16.59 -7.29
C ARG A 244 -1.37 17.27 -6.95
N VAL A 245 -1.43 17.98 -5.82
CA VAL A 245 -2.63 18.74 -5.42
C VAL A 245 -2.93 19.85 -6.43
N LYS A 246 -1.93 20.62 -6.85
CA LYS A 246 -2.09 21.63 -7.90
C LYS A 246 -2.71 21.03 -9.15
N SER A 247 -2.11 19.94 -9.67
CA SER A 247 -2.62 19.26 -10.87
C SER A 247 -4.04 18.70 -10.72
N VAL A 248 -4.46 18.29 -9.52
CA VAL A 248 -5.84 17.83 -9.26
C VAL A 248 -6.79 19.02 -9.24
N LEU A 249 -6.46 20.10 -8.54
CA LEU A 249 -7.32 21.30 -8.43
C LEU A 249 -7.50 21.98 -9.78
N GLU A 250 -6.46 22.11 -10.61
CA GLU A 250 -6.55 22.61 -11.99
C GLU A 250 -7.56 21.83 -12.84
N LYS A 251 -7.56 20.50 -12.70
CA LYS A 251 -8.48 19.64 -13.45
C LYS A 251 -9.91 19.69 -12.94
N THR A 252 -10.11 19.93 -11.67
CA THR A 252 -11.43 19.83 -11.02
C THR A 252 -12.17 21.16 -11.01
N SER A 253 -11.47 22.27 -10.73
CA SER A 253 -12.10 23.59 -10.58
C SER A 253 -12.04 24.46 -11.83
N GLY A 254 -11.29 24.07 -12.86
CA GLY A 254 -11.05 24.91 -14.05
C GLY A 254 -10.40 26.26 -13.73
N VAL A 255 -10.05 26.48 -12.48
CA VAL A 255 -9.27 27.62 -12.03
C VAL A 255 -7.84 27.33 -12.49
N GLU A 256 -7.35 28.11 -13.48
CA GLU A 256 -5.91 28.26 -13.62
C GLU A 256 -5.42 28.70 -12.24
N VAL A 257 -4.81 27.74 -11.52
CA VAL A 257 -4.02 28.09 -10.35
C VAL A 257 -2.95 28.98 -10.93
N SER A 258 -3.19 30.31 -10.88
CA SER A 258 -2.17 31.25 -11.30
C SER A 258 -0.97 30.85 -10.50
N GLU A 259 0.00 30.30 -11.19
CA GLU A 259 1.35 30.28 -10.70
C GLU A 259 1.70 31.74 -10.40
N LYS A 260 1.37 32.22 -9.21
CA LYS A 260 2.41 32.94 -8.53
C LYS A 260 3.46 31.86 -8.36
N GLU A 261 4.26 31.69 -9.41
CA GLU A 261 5.55 31.10 -9.27
C GLU A 261 6.09 31.70 -7.99
N VAL A 262 6.10 30.92 -6.91
CA VAL A 262 7.17 31.10 -5.96
C VAL A 262 8.33 30.73 -6.84
N THR A 263 8.90 31.72 -7.51
CA THR A 263 10.07 31.58 -8.33
C THR A 263 11.11 31.03 -7.38
N VAL A 264 11.24 29.70 -7.39
CA VAL A 264 12.42 29.07 -6.80
C VAL A 264 13.55 29.77 -7.57
N PRO A 265 14.38 30.61 -6.93
CA PRO A 265 15.41 31.32 -7.61
C PRO A 265 16.23 30.26 -8.34
N SER A 266 16.28 30.34 -9.66
CA SER A 266 17.10 29.44 -10.47
C SER A 266 18.51 29.45 -9.91
N MET A 267 18.88 28.36 -9.27
CA MET A 267 20.21 28.16 -8.73
C MET A 267 21.15 27.80 -9.87
N ASP A 268 22.35 28.35 -9.87
CA ASP A 268 23.33 27.81 -10.77
C ASP A 268 23.69 26.37 -10.39
N ARG A 269 24.07 25.56 -11.37
CA ARG A 269 24.32 24.14 -11.19
C ARG A 269 25.38 23.82 -10.12
N ASP A 270 26.41 24.61 -10.05
CA ASP A 270 27.53 24.44 -9.08
C ASP A 270 27.05 24.78 -7.66
N GLU A 271 26.23 25.80 -7.50
CA GLU A 271 25.62 26.19 -6.25
C GLU A 271 24.61 25.13 -5.78
N PHE A 272 23.75 24.66 -6.67
CA PHE A 272 22.80 23.58 -6.39
C PHE A 272 23.51 22.32 -5.89
N GLU A 273 24.60 21.89 -6.56
CA GLU A 273 25.35 20.70 -6.18
C GLU A 273 25.96 20.84 -4.78
N LYS A 274 26.59 21.98 -4.48
CA LYS A 274 27.19 22.25 -3.17
C LYS A 274 26.15 22.27 -2.04
N LEU A 275 25.02 22.94 -2.26
CA LEU A 275 23.94 23.02 -1.27
C LEU A 275 23.22 21.67 -1.11
N SER A 276 23.06 20.90 -2.18
CA SER A 276 22.52 19.54 -2.12
C SER A 276 23.39 18.64 -1.24
N ILE A 277 24.70 18.70 -1.39
CA ILE A 277 25.64 17.95 -0.54
C ILE A 277 25.54 18.41 0.93
N ALA A 278 25.47 19.72 1.17
CA ALA A 278 25.32 20.26 2.52
C ALA A 278 24.02 19.78 3.17
N LEU A 279 22.92 19.84 2.43
CA LEU A 279 21.62 19.41 2.93
C LEU A 279 21.57 17.89 3.15
N TRP A 280 22.15 17.11 2.24
CA TRP A 280 22.27 15.66 2.40
C TRP A 280 23.08 15.26 3.65
N LEU A 281 24.16 15.97 3.96
CA LEU A 281 24.92 15.72 5.21
C LEU A 281 24.06 15.94 6.47
N LEU A 282 23.10 16.88 6.42
CA LEU A 282 22.16 17.14 7.53
C LEU A 282 21.00 16.15 7.56
N ARG A 283 20.64 15.58 6.41
CA ARG A 283 19.49 14.70 6.21
C ARG A 283 19.86 13.57 5.27
N SER A 284 20.71 12.65 5.70
CA SER A 284 21.28 11.58 4.84
C SER A 284 20.22 10.64 4.24
N ASP A 285 19.01 10.59 4.82
CA ASP A 285 17.91 9.82 4.27
C ASP A 285 17.28 10.48 3.02
N ASP A 286 17.51 11.79 2.81
CA ASP A 286 17.07 12.54 1.63
C ASP A 286 18.08 12.37 0.49
N THR A 287 17.88 11.38 -0.36
CA THR A 287 18.79 11.06 -1.50
C THR A 287 18.36 11.70 -2.82
N LYS A 288 17.26 12.46 -2.84
CA LYS A 288 16.74 13.19 -4.03
C LYS A 288 16.40 14.61 -3.66
N ILE A 289 17.41 15.41 -3.41
CA ILE A 289 17.26 16.80 -3.02
C ILE A 289 16.91 17.66 -4.24
N THR A 290 15.95 18.55 -4.08
CA THR A 290 15.48 19.50 -5.10
C THR A 290 15.86 20.94 -4.73
N GLU A 291 15.79 21.87 -5.70
CA GLU A 291 15.99 23.31 -5.41
C GLU A 291 14.99 23.83 -4.37
N GLU A 292 13.79 23.29 -4.36
CA GLU A 292 12.76 23.61 -3.39
C GLU A 292 13.15 23.17 -1.97
N ASP A 293 13.72 21.98 -1.81
CA ASP A 293 14.22 21.47 -0.53
C ASP A 293 15.30 22.36 0.08
N ILE A 294 16.15 22.90 -0.76
CA ILE A 294 17.21 23.83 -0.36
C ILE A 294 16.58 25.20 0.01
N THR A 295 15.77 25.76 -0.87
CA THR A 295 15.22 27.11 -0.72
C THR A 295 14.36 27.26 0.54
N PHE A 296 13.61 26.23 0.89
CA PHE A 296 12.71 26.26 2.04
C PHE A 296 13.23 25.46 3.24
N PHE A 297 14.52 25.19 3.28
CA PHE A 297 15.11 24.50 4.43
C PHE A 297 14.79 25.20 5.74
N ASP A 298 14.29 24.42 6.71
CA ASP A 298 13.96 24.89 8.07
C ASP A 298 13.05 26.14 8.08
N HIS A 299 12.03 26.17 7.19
CA HIS A 299 11.07 27.26 7.03
C HIS A 299 11.68 28.60 6.56
N ALA A 300 12.81 28.57 5.89
CA ALA A 300 13.40 29.78 5.28
C ALA A 300 12.44 30.40 4.25
N LYS A 301 12.42 31.74 4.19
CA LYS A 301 11.58 32.50 3.25
C LYS A 301 12.32 32.87 1.99
N THR A 302 13.63 32.88 2.02
CA THR A 302 14.51 33.23 0.91
C THR A 302 15.67 32.23 0.82
N LEU A 303 16.28 32.12 -0.34
CA LEU A 303 17.45 31.27 -0.56
C LEU A 303 18.63 31.66 0.35
N ASP A 304 18.85 32.96 0.57
CA ASP A 304 19.93 33.45 1.43
C ASP A 304 19.69 33.04 2.90
N GLU A 305 18.47 33.17 3.37
CA GLU A 305 18.09 32.68 4.72
C GLU A 305 18.28 31.16 4.83
N ALA A 306 17.91 30.40 3.79
CA ALA A 306 18.12 28.94 3.74
C ALA A 306 19.60 28.59 3.84
N LYS A 307 20.47 29.27 3.07
CA LYS A 307 21.92 29.09 3.13
C LYS A 307 22.48 29.33 4.53
N GLU A 308 22.09 30.46 5.15
CA GLU A 308 22.51 30.75 6.53
C GLU A 308 22.11 29.66 7.50
N ARG A 309 20.88 29.15 7.42
CA ARG A 309 20.38 28.07 8.28
C ARG A 309 21.10 26.74 8.01
N ILE A 310 21.30 26.35 6.74
CA ILE A 310 22.06 25.15 6.34
C ILE A 310 23.47 25.20 6.93
N PHE A 311 24.22 26.28 6.68
CA PHE A 311 25.60 26.36 7.14
C PHE A 311 25.73 26.54 8.66
N SER A 312 24.80 27.24 9.31
CA SER A 312 24.72 27.27 10.77
C SER A 312 24.52 25.87 11.34
N ARG A 313 23.65 25.08 10.73
CA ARG A 313 23.39 23.70 11.16
C ARG A 313 24.59 22.77 10.91
N ILE A 314 25.24 22.86 9.75
CA ILE A 314 26.48 22.14 9.44
C ILE A 314 27.54 22.40 10.52
N LYS A 315 27.65 23.63 10.97
CA LYS A 315 28.58 24.02 12.04
C LYS A 315 28.18 23.44 13.38
N THR A 316 26.89 23.61 13.75
CA THR A 316 26.37 23.14 15.04
C THR A 316 26.48 21.63 15.19
N ASP A 317 26.25 20.89 14.11
CA ASP A 317 26.29 19.42 14.08
C ASP A 317 27.74 18.89 13.87
N GLY A 318 28.74 19.78 13.79
CA GLY A 318 30.17 19.41 13.67
C GLY A 318 30.57 18.83 12.33
N LEU A 319 29.79 19.09 11.27
CA LEU A 319 29.98 18.55 9.93
C LEU A 319 30.87 19.42 9.02
N GLU A 320 31.39 20.56 9.50
CA GLU A 320 32.20 21.48 8.72
C GLU A 320 33.44 20.81 8.10
N TYR A 321 34.11 19.92 8.84
CA TYR A 321 35.27 19.21 8.32
C TYR A 321 34.87 18.28 7.17
N VAL A 322 33.83 17.50 7.34
CA VAL A 322 33.35 16.56 6.32
C VAL A 322 32.94 17.31 5.07
N TYR A 323 32.16 18.38 5.21
CA TYR A 323 31.71 19.19 4.09
C TYR A 323 32.89 19.84 3.34
N ASN A 324 33.75 20.58 4.03
CA ASN A 324 34.79 21.39 3.40
C ASN A 324 36.03 20.60 2.98
N GLN A 325 36.40 19.54 3.70
CA GLN A 325 37.65 18.82 3.49
C GLN A 325 37.47 17.47 2.79
N ILE A 326 36.26 16.95 2.73
CA ILE A 326 35.97 15.67 2.07
C ILE A 326 35.02 15.91 0.88
N GLU A 327 33.80 16.36 1.13
CA GLU A 327 32.75 16.36 0.12
C GLU A 327 32.94 17.38 -0.99
N LEU A 328 33.23 18.65 -0.67
CA LEU A 328 33.48 19.67 -1.68
C LEU A 328 34.69 19.37 -2.58
N PRO A 329 35.84 18.93 -2.05
CA PRO A 329 36.99 18.59 -2.88
C PRO A 329 36.74 17.43 -3.86
N ILE A 330 35.80 16.55 -3.58
CA ILE A 330 35.49 15.37 -4.41
C ILE A 330 34.65 15.75 -5.64
N ILE A 331 33.90 16.85 -5.64
CA ILE A 331 33.03 17.26 -6.76
C ILE A 331 33.83 17.31 -8.08
N LYS A 332 34.97 18.00 -8.08
CA LYS A 332 35.81 18.15 -9.31
C LYS A 332 36.32 16.80 -9.82
N PRO A 333 36.97 15.95 -9.01
CA PRO A 333 37.37 14.60 -9.44
C PRO A 333 36.22 13.77 -10.01
N VAL A 334 35.04 13.83 -9.40
CA VAL A 334 33.86 13.09 -9.88
C VAL A 334 33.43 13.58 -11.26
N HIS A 335 33.34 14.88 -11.46
CA HIS A 335 33.07 15.47 -12.79
C HIS A 335 34.11 15.08 -13.85
N GLU A 336 35.37 15.12 -13.50
CA GLU A 336 36.44 14.69 -14.39
C GLU A 336 36.36 13.20 -14.75
N MET A 337 36.01 12.35 -13.79
CA MET A 337 35.77 10.91 -14.01
C MET A 337 34.59 10.68 -14.96
N GLN A 338 33.48 11.39 -14.76
CA GLN A 338 32.29 11.29 -15.62
C GLN A 338 32.60 11.72 -17.06
N VAL A 339 33.30 12.86 -17.24
CA VAL A 339 33.72 13.37 -18.56
C VAL A 339 34.72 12.44 -19.23
N ARG A 340 35.69 11.91 -18.48
CA ARG A 340 36.70 10.99 -19.01
C ARG A 340 36.11 9.67 -19.44
N GLY A 341 35.13 9.12 -18.67
CA GLY A 341 34.59 7.82 -18.90
C GLY A 341 35.59 6.67 -18.75
N ILE A 342 35.09 5.45 -18.83
CA ILE A 342 35.86 4.20 -18.68
C ILE A 342 35.87 3.47 -20.01
N LYS A 343 37.06 3.13 -20.52
CA LYS A 343 37.21 2.36 -21.75
C LYS A 343 36.75 0.91 -21.52
N ILE A 344 35.88 0.45 -22.37
CA ILE A 344 35.30 -0.90 -22.30
C ILE A 344 35.80 -1.75 -23.47
N ASP A 345 36.25 -2.95 -23.20
CA ASP A 345 36.54 -3.95 -24.22
C ASP A 345 35.25 -4.69 -24.61
N THR A 346 34.53 -4.12 -25.57
CA THR A 346 33.25 -4.66 -26.04
C THR A 346 33.42 -6.00 -26.76
N GLN A 347 34.59 -6.26 -27.38
CA GLN A 347 34.86 -7.53 -28.06
C GLN A 347 35.03 -8.64 -27.03
N TYR A 348 35.75 -8.38 -25.94
CA TYR A 348 35.90 -9.32 -24.84
C TYR A 348 34.54 -9.63 -24.18
N LEU A 349 33.71 -8.62 -23.91
CA LEU A 349 32.37 -8.81 -23.34
C LEU A 349 31.47 -9.61 -24.28
N SER A 350 31.51 -9.38 -25.60
CA SER A 350 30.73 -10.16 -26.57
C SER A 350 31.13 -11.64 -26.59
N LYS A 351 32.43 -11.94 -26.50
CA LYS A 351 32.92 -13.31 -26.36
C LYS A 351 32.44 -13.95 -25.06
N LEU A 352 32.58 -13.21 -23.96
CA LEU A 352 32.15 -13.67 -22.63
C LEU A 352 30.64 -13.91 -22.58
N SER A 353 29.83 -13.05 -23.21
CA SER A 353 28.39 -13.23 -23.38
C SER A 353 28.08 -14.56 -24.06
N THR A 354 28.73 -14.83 -25.19
CA THR A 354 28.53 -16.08 -25.93
C THR A 354 28.88 -17.31 -25.10
N ASP A 355 29.98 -17.28 -24.37
CA ASP A 355 30.42 -18.43 -23.56
C ASP A 355 29.53 -18.64 -22.34
N TYR A 356 29.08 -17.56 -21.70
CA TYR A 356 28.23 -17.63 -20.52
C TYR A 356 26.77 -17.99 -20.85
N HIS A 357 26.24 -17.58 -22.00
CA HIS A 357 24.93 -18.05 -22.46
C HIS A 357 24.92 -19.57 -22.70
N LYS A 358 25.98 -20.17 -23.29
CA LYS A 358 26.10 -21.62 -23.41
C LYS A 358 26.14 -22.33 -22.05
N THR A 359 26.82 -21.69 -21.07
CA THR A 359 26.88 -22.27 -19.72
C THR A 359 25.50 -22.18 -19.05
N LEU A 360 24.78 -21.06 -19.24
CA LEU A 360 23.44 -20.84 -18.72
C LEU A 360 22.46 -21.87 -19.28
N GLU A 361 22.48 -22.10 -20.62
CA GLU A 361 21.68 -23.13 -21.27
C GLU A 361 21.98 -24.53 -20.70
N SER A 362 23.26 -24.83 -20.47
CA SER A 362 23.65 -26.13 -19.85
C SER A 362 23.12 -26.29 -18.43
N LEU A 363 23.08 -25.18 -17.64
CA LEU A 363 22.51 -25.19 -16.29
C LEU A 363 20.99 -25.34 -16.33
N GLU A 364 20.30 -24.67 -17.25
CA GLU A 364 18.86 -24.82 -17.45
C GLU A 364 18.49 -26.29 -17.75
N GLN A 365 19.21 -26.94 -18.66
CA GLN A 365 19.02 -28.36 -18.99
C GLN A 365 19.22 -29.28 -17.78
N LYS A 366 20.22 -29.00 -16.92
CA LYS A 366 20.43 -29.75 -15.67
C LYS A 366 19.27 -29.56 -14.70
N ILE A 367 18.83 -28.31 -14.50
CA ILE A 367 17.71 -27.96 -13.62
C ILE A 367 16.42 -28.65 -14.08
N TRP A 368 16.09 -28.59 -15.39
CA TRP A 368 14.91 -29.21 -15.95
C TRP A 368 14.98 -30.75 -15.88
N LYS A 369 16.16 -31.32 -16.08
CA LYS A 369 16.37 -32.79 -15.92
C LYS A 369 16.11 -33.23 -14.49
N GLU A 370 16.53 -32.43 -13.50
CA GLU A 370 16.32 -32.75 -12.08
C GLU A 370 14.87 -32.48 -11.65
N ALA A 371 14.21 -31.52 -12.26
CA ALA A 371 12.78 -31.25 -12.07
C ALA A 371 11.86 -32.26 -12.79
N GLY A 372 12.38 -32.94 -13.84
CA GLY A 372 11.61 -33.86 -14.68
C GLY A 372 10.84 -33.19 -15.82
N HIS A 373 10.82 -31.88 -15.92
CA HIS A 373 10.16 -31.08 -16.97
C HIS A 373 10.75 -29.69 -17.10
N GLU A 374 10.48 -29.03 -18.22
CA GLU A 374 10.83 -27.62 -18.45
C GLU A 374 9.88 -26.69 -17.71
N PHE A 375 10.42 -25.61 -17.11
CA PHE A 375 9.68 -24.55 -16.47
C PHE A 375 10.49 -23.24 -16.50
N ASN A 376 9.86 -22.10 -16.22
CA ASN A 376 10.56 -20.84 -16.12
C ASN A 376 11.27 -20.70 -14.76
N ILE A 377 12.60 -20.92 -14.76
CA ILE A 377 13.47 -20.88 -13.58
C ILE A 377 13.48 -19.48 -12.95
N ASN A 378 13.32 -18.43 -13.77
CA ASN A 378 13.27 -17.05 -13.33
C ASN A 378 11.90 -16.65 -12.72
N SER A 379 10.89 -17.53 -12.75
CA SER A 379 9.60 -17.31 -12.11
C SER A 379 9.61 -17.83 -10.67
N PRO A 380 9.57 -16.96 -9.62
CA PRO A 380 9.56 -17.42 -8.23
C PRO A 380 8.38 -18.35 -7.91
N LYS A 381 7.25 -18.18 -8.63
CA LYS A 381 6.06 -19.00 -8.45
C LYS A 381 6.28 -20.43 -8.99
N GLN A 382 6.75 -20.55 -10.24
CA GLN A 382 7.00 -21.87 -10.84
C GLN A 382 8.12 -22.60 -10.11
N LEU A 383 9.21 -21.91 -9.83
CA LEU A 383 10.33 -22.44 -9.05
C LEU A 383 9.87 -22.92 -7.67
N GLY A 384 8.98 -22.19 -7.00
CA GLY A 384 8.43 -22.58 -5.72
C GLY A 384 7.60 -23.86 -5.80
N ILE A 385 6.82 -24.05 -6.86
CA ILE A 385 6.06 -25.29 -7.10
C ILE A 385 7.03 -26.47 -7.28
N VAL A 386 8.03 -26.33 -8.15
CA VAL A 386 9.01 -27.39 -8.41
C VAL A 386 9.74 -27.80 -7.13
N ILE A 387 10.29 -26.84 -6.39
CA ILE A 387 11.09 -27.13 -5.19
C ILE A 387 10.23 -27.75 -4.08
N TYR A 388 9.08 -27.16 -3.79
CA TYR A 388 8.33 -27.45 -2.57
C TYR A 388 7.19 -28.44 -2.74
N ASP A 389 6.57 -28.50 -3.92
CA ASP A 389 5.40 -29.35 -4.17
C ASP A 389 5.75 -30.60 -4.96
N GLU A 390 6.58 -30.47 -6.01
CA GLU A 390 6.93 -31.61 -6.88
C GLU A 390 8.11 -32.41 -6.32
N LEU A 391 9.22 -31.72 -5.98
CA LEU A 391 10.41 -32.36 -5.40
C LEU A 391 10.32 -32.51 -3.87
N ALA A 392 9.35 -31.89 -3.23
CA ALA A 392 9.09 -31.93 -1.78
C ALA A 392 10.35 -31.65 -0.92
N ILE A 393 11.25 -30.78 -1.39
CA ILE A 393 12.49 -30.44 -0.70
C ILE A 393 12.18 -29.70 0.58
N GLN A 394 12.72 -30.16 1.69
CA GLN A 394 12.51 -29.59 3.03
C GLN A 394 13.78 -28.88 3.52
N PRO A 395 13.66 -27.81 4.32
CA PRO A 395 14.81 -27.21 4.98
C PRO A 395 15.45 -28.20 5.96
N ASN A 396 16.76 -28.05 6.17
CA ASN A 396 17.49 -28.83 7.16
C ASN A 396 16.83 -28.72 8.54
N GLU A 397 16.93 -29.77 9.36
CA GLU A 397 16.26 -29.88 10.65
C GLU A 397 16.38 -28.60 11.51
N GLY A 398 15.24 -28.14 12.04
CA GLY A 398 15.16 -26.97 12.91
C GLY A 398 15.03 -25.60 12.23
N LYS A 399 15.11 -25.51 10.89
CA LYS A 399 14.98 -24.23 10.14
C LYS A 399 13.55 -24.05 9.65
N LYS A 400 12.92 -22.93 10.05
CA LYS A 400 11.58 -22.54 9.56
C LYS A 400 11.70 -21.77 8.24
N MET A 401 10.78 -22.02 7.31
CA MET A 401 10.66 -21.30 6.04
C MET A 401 9.86 -20.01 6.20
N ALA A 402 10.37 -18.94 5.61
CA ALA A 402 9.60 -17.69 5.49
C ALA A 402 8.54 -17.81 4.38
N LYS A 403 7.39 -17.19 4.62
CA LYS A 403 6.35 -17.01 3.61
C LYS A 403 6.43 -15.61 3.03
N THR A 404 6.04 -15.47 1.76
CA THR A 404 5.85 -14.17 1.13
C THR A 404 4.61 -13.48 1.69
N ALA A 405 4.44 -12.18 1.41
CA ALA A 405 3.24 -11.44 1.80
C ALA A 405 1.92 -12.07 1.28
N SER A 406 1.99 -12.81 0.16
CA SER A 406 0.86 -13.58 -0.39
C SER A 406 0.68 -14.98 0.22
N GLY A 407 1.46 -15.33 1.25
CA GLY A 407 1.39 -16.63 1.93
C GLY A 407 2.14 -17.77 1.22
N ALA A 408 2.70 -17.56 0.03
CA ALA A 408 3.50 -18.57 -0.69
C ALA A 408 4.87 -18.77 -0.03
N ARG A 409 5.45 -19.96 -0.19
CA ARG A 409 6.83 -20.24 0.29
C ARG A 409 7.84 -19.43 -0.51
N SER A 410 8.76 -18.78 0.19
CA SER A 410 9.75 -17.89 -0.42
C SER A 410 10.85 -18.67 -1.11
N THR A 411 11.22 -18.29 -2.33
CA THR A 411 12.38 -18.81 -3.06
C THR A 411 13.55 -17.83 -3.04
N ARG A 412 13.60 -16.89 -2.07
CA ARG A 412 14.74 -16.00 -1.90
C ARG A 412 16.00 -16.80 -1.57
N GLU A 413 17.14 -16.23 -1.90
CA GLU A 413 18.45 -16.85 -1.68
C GLU A 413 18.62 -17.35 -0.23
N SER A 414 18.30 -16.49 0.76
CA SER A 414 18.38 -16.85 2.19
C SER A 414 17.48 -18.01 2.60
N GLU A 415 16.40 -18.29 1.88
CA GLU A 415 15.52 -19.43 2.13
C GLU A 415 16.05 -20.69 1.44
N LEU A 416 16.52 -20.58 0.19
CA LEU A 416 17.11 -21.69 -0.53
C LEU A 416 18.42 -22.16 0.10
N GLU A 417 19.21 -21.26 0.70
CA GLU A 417 20.44 -21.58 1.43
C GLU A 417 20.19 -22.55 2.62
N LYS A 418 19.00 -22.50 3.21
CA LYS A 418 18.61 -23.46 4.27
C LYS A 418 18.47 -24.91 3.77
N MET A 419 18.44 -25.10 2.46
CA MET A 419 18.23 -26.37 1.78
C MET A 419 19.36 -26.72 0.82
N ARG A 420 20.50 -26.02 0.87
CA ARG A 420 21.60 -26.12 -0.11
C ARG A 420 22.05 -27.55 -0.35
N ASP A 421 22.15 -28.33 0.72
CA ASP A 421 22.64 -29.72 0.68
C ASP A 421 21.51 -30.74 0.56
N ALA A 422 20.26 -30.31 0.52
CA ALA A 422 19.12 -31.23 0.50
C ALA A 422 18.86 -31.82 -0.89
N HIS A 423 19.22 -31.11 -1.97
CA HIS A 423 19.08 -31.61 -3.36
C HIS A 423 20.00 -30.83 -4.30
N PRO A 424 20.63 -31.51 -5.30
CA PRO A 424 21.55 -30.87 -6.26
C PRO A 424 20.96 -29.68 -7.03
N ILE A 425 19.66 -29.68 -7.30
CA ILE A 425 18.94 -28.63 -8.01
C ILE A 425 19.15 -27.26 -7.34
N ILE A 426 19.27 -27.22 -6.01
CA ILE A 426 19.45 -25.95 -5.27
C ILE A 426 20.78 -25.31 -5.63
N GLY A 427 21.86 -26.10 -5.71
CA GLY A 427 23.17 -25.62 -6.15
C GLY A 427 23.12 -25.06 -7.58
N HIS A 428 22.50 -25.79 -8.51
CA HIS A 428 22.37 -25.35 -9.91
C HIS A 428 21.49 -24.07 -10.03
N ILE A 429 20.45 -23.89 -9.18
CA ILE A 429 19.64 -22.67 -9.15
C ILE A 429 20.49 -21.48 -8.69
N PHE A 430 21.37 -21.64 -7.70
CA PHE A 430 22.29 -20.58 -7.30
C PHE A 430 23.23 -20.17 -8.44
N GLU A 431 23.88 -21.15 -9.06
CA GLU A 431 24.77 -20.91 -10.21
C GLU A 431 24.03 -20.23 -11.37
N HIS A 432 22.82 -20.69 -11.69
CA HIS A 432 21.97 -20.10 -12.71
C HIS A 432 21.63 -18.64 -12.39
N ARG A 433 21.22 -18.32 -11.16
CA ARG A 433 20.87 -16.95 -10.76
C ARG A 433 22.06 -16.01 -10.79
N GLU A 434 23.22 -16.46 -10.33
CA GLU A 434 24.46 -15.69 -10.37
C GLU A 434 24.83 -15.36 -11.81
N LEU A 435 24.85 -16.37 -12.68
CA LEU A 435 25.22 -16.22 -14.08
C LEU A 435 24.19 -15.37 -14.84
N GLN A 436 22.89 -15.57 -14.60
CA GLN A 436 21.81 -14.77 -15.19
C GLN A 436 21.94 -13.29 -14.79
N LYS A 437 22.28 -13.01 -13.54
CA LYS A 437 22.50 -11.64 -13.05
C LYS A 437 23.74 -11.01 -13.71
N LEU A 438 24.85 -11.73 -13.81
CA LEU A 438 26.06 -11.26 -14.49
C LEU A 438 25.79 -10.92 -15.95
N LEU A 439 25.09 -11.78 -16.67
CA LEU A 439 24.70 -11.55 -18.06
C LEU A 439 23.79 -10.34 -18.18
N SER A 440 22.64 -10.37 -17.56
CA SER A 440 21.59 -9.35 -17.74
C SER A 440 21.96 -7.97 -17.22
N THR A 441 22.75 -7.89 -16.14
CA THR A 441 23.08 -6.61 -15.50
C THR A 441 24.37 -5.99 -16.09
N TYR A 442 25.34 -6.81 -16.46
CA TYR A 442 26.67 -6.29 -16.83
C TYR A 442 27.10 -6.69 -18.24
N ILE A 443 27.18 -7.99 -18.53
CA ILE A 443 27.89 -8.47 -19.72
C ILE A 443 27.15 -8.09 -21.00
N ASP A 444 25.83 -8.27 -21.05
CA ASP A 444 25.00 -7.95 -22.20
C ASP A 444 24.62 -6.46 -22.24
N THR A 445 24.50 -5.82 -21.07
CA THR A 445 24.02 -4.43 -20.96
C THR A 445 25.13 -3.40 -21.20
N ILE A 446 26.31 -3.57 -20.58
CA ILE A 446 27.40 -2.60 -20.66
C ILE A 446 27.81 -2.23 -22.08
N PRO A 447 27.95 -3.18 -23.05
CA PRO A 447 28.31 -2.85 -24.42
C PRO A 447 27.36 -1.86 -25.11
N HIS A 448 26.07 -1.87 -24.75
CA HIS A 448 25.06 -0.98 -25.32
C HIS A 448 25.10 0.44 -24.73
N LEU A 449 25.77 0.63 -23.59
CA LEU A 449 25.91 1.90 -22.90
C LEU A 449 27.21 2.63 -23.27
N VAL A 450 28.06 2.01 -24.09
CA VAL A 450 29.32 2.61 -24.54
C VAL A 450 29.01 3.66 -25.59
N ASP A 451 29.55 4.89 -25.39
CA ASP A 451 29.45 5.95 -26.37
C ASP A 451 30.26 5.59 -27.64
N ALA A 452 29.58 5.62 -28.79
CA ALA A 452 30.18 5.24 -30.07
C ALA A 452 31.24 6.24 -30.55
N THR A 453 31.28 7.45 -30.00
CA THR A 453 32.20 8.50 -30.42
C THR A 453 33.61 8.32 -29.85
N ASP A 454 33.75 7.83 -28.65
CA ASP A 454 35.02 7.65 -27.96
C ASP A 454 35.28 6.24 -27.41
N GLY A 455 34.30 5.34 -27.51
CA GLY A 455 34.39 3.95 -27.06
C GLY A 455 34.44 3.80 -25.54
N ARG A 456 33.84 4.75 -24.80
CA ARG A 456 33.87 4.77 -23.34
C ARG A 456 32.48 4.73 -22.75
N LEU A 457 32.39 4.23 -21.54
CA LEU A 457 31.20 4.27 -20.69
C LEU A 457 31.25 5.50 -19.80
N HIS A 458 30.27 6.39 -19.89
CA HIS A 458 30.14 7.61 -19.09
C HIS A 458 29.05 7.45 -18.05
N ALA A 459 29.38 6.82 -16.93
CA ALA A 459 28.47 6.71 -15.81
C ALA A 459 28.28 8.07 -15.10
N LYS A 460 27.07 8.39 -14.68
CA LYS A 460 26.79 9.52 -13.79
C LYS A 460 26.91 9.06 -12.36
N PHE A 461 27.70 9.75 -11.57
CA PHE A 461 27.85 9.48 -10.13
C PHE A 461 27.11 10.54 -9.33
N ASN A 462 26.31 10.11 -8.38
CA ASN A 462 25.64 10.99 -7.44
C ASN A 462 26.29 10.84 -6.06
N GLN A 463 26.89 11.91 -5.56
CA GLN A 463 27.60 11.96 -4.29
C GLN A 463 26.64 11.94 -3.10
N ALA A 464 25.46 12.57 -3.24
CA ALA A 464 24.40 12.63 -2.24
C ALA A 464 23.30 11.56 -2.46
N GLY A 465 23.60 10.47 -3.18
CA GLY A 465 22.61 9.50 -3.64
C GLY A 465 22.35 8.31 -2.72
N THR A 466 23.00 8.22 -1.55
CA THR A 466 22.79 7.11 -0.61
C THR A 466 22.86 7.59 0.84
N THR A 467 22.17 6.88 1.74
CA THR A 467 22.17 7.16 3.19
C THR A 467 23.51 6.85 3.87
N THR A 468 24.38 6.10 3.21
CA THR A 468 25.62 5.54 3.81
C THR A 468 26.89 6.25 3.38
N GLY A 469 26.80 7.32 2.58
CA GLY A 469 27.97 8.03 2.04
C GLY A 469 28.66 7.34 0.86
N ARG A 470 28.04 6.29 0.28
CA ARG A 470 28.52 5.70 -0.97
C ARG A 470 27.99 6.50 -2.15
N PHE A 471 28.75 6.56 -3.23
CA PHE A 471 28.21 7.04 -4.49
C PHE A 471 27.12 6.11 -5.00
N SER A 472 26.03 6.67 -5.52
CA SER A 472 25.17 5.95 -6.46
C SER A 472 25.60 6.26 -7.89
N SER A 473 25.37 5.31 -8.81
CA SER A 473 25.64 5.52 -10.23
C SER A 473 24.38 5.30 -11.04
N GLU A 474 24.21 6.16 -12.05
CA GLU A 474 23.14 6.06 -13.05
C GLU A 474 23.77 6.13 -14.44
N ASN A 475 23.14 5.48 -15.43
CA ASN A 475 23.45 5.58 -16.83
C ASN A 475 22.26 6.02 -17.64
#